data_13de2aa109fef8211def93ec27f66d10
#
_entry.id   13de2aa109fef8211def93ec27f66d10
#
_cell.length_a   1.000
_cell.length_b   1.000
_cell.length_c   1.000
_cell.angle_alpha   90.00
_cell.angle_beta   90.00
_cell.angle_gamma   90.00
#
_symmetry.space_group_name_H-M   'P 1'
#
loop_
_entity.id
_entity.type
_entity.pdbx_description
1 polymer ?
#
loop_
_entity_poly.entity_id
_entity_poly.type
_entity_poly.pdbx_seq_one_letter_code
_entity_poly.pdbx_strand_id
1 'polypeptide(L)'
;ERSPGDLDIEKLRYHKIIIMTDADVDGSHIRTLLLTFFYRKMKEVIDGGYLYLALPPLYRVAQGKKEAYAYDDNERDLIIERMQKDNKNTKVTIQRYKGLGEMNPGQLWETTMDPERRTLLQVTVESASEAAETFQNLMGSDVEARRTFIEKNAKFVVNLDV
;
A
#
# COMPACT_ATOMS: atom_id res chain seq x y z
N GLU A 1 -5.33 25.46 -24.19
CA GLU A 1 -3.87 25.59 -24.43
C GLU A 1 -3.15 24.88 -23.30
N ARG A 2 -2.31 23.89 -23.66
CA ARG A 2 -1.46 23.17 -22.68
C ARG A 2 -0.28 24.05 -22.33
N SER A 3 0.02 24.17 -21.04
CA SER A 3 1.22 24.88 -20.59
C SER A 3 2.49 24.10 -20.94
N PRO A 4 3.62 24.76 -21.23
CA PRO A 4 4.89 24.07 -21.40
C PRO A 4 5.26 23.32 -20.10
N GLY A 5 5.24 22.00 -20.15
CA GLY A 5 5.51 21.12 -19.00
C GLY A 5 4.34 20.23 -18.60
N ASP A 6 3.15 20.43 -19.16
CA ASP A 6 2.00 19.54 -18.95
C ASP A 6 2.25 18.17 -19.61
N LEU A 7 1.93 17.11 -18.85
CA LEU A 7 2.04 15.74 -19.36
C LEU A 7 1.02 15.51 -20.48
N ASP A 8 1.48 15.03 -21.62
CA ASP A 8 0.61 14.59 -22.69
C ASP A 8 0.14 13.15 -22.41
N ILE A 9 -1.06 13.04 -21.85
CA ILE A 9 -1.62 11.75 -21.47
C ILE A 9 -1.83 10.80 -22.65
N GLU A 10 -2.02 11.36 -23.86
CA GLU A 10 -2.17 10.56 -25.09
C GLU A 10 -0.87 9.83 -25.48
N LYS A 11 0.26 10.34 -25.01
CA LYS A 11 1.59 9.72 -25.20
C LYS A 11 1.97 8.75 -24.08
N LEU A 12 1.11 8.55 -23.09
CA LEU A 12 1.37 7.61 -22.01
C LEU A 12 1.42 6.18 -22.58
N ARG A 13 2.53 5.49 -22.32
CA ARG A 13 2.77 4.14 -22.81
C ARG A 13 2.20 3.04 -21.91
N TYR A 14 1.71 3.39 -20.73
CA TYR A 14 1.27 2.47 -19.71
C TYR A 14 -0.21 2.67 -19.40
N HIS A 15 -0.95 1.56 -19.28
CA HIS A 15 -2.34 1.58 -18.84
C HIS A 15 -2.48 1.63 -17.32
N LYS A 16 -1.47 1.16 -16.60
CA LYS A 16 -1.38 1.19 -15.14
C LYS A 16 0.03 1.56 -14.70
N ILE A 17 0.12 2.51 -13.80
CA ILE A 17 1.32 2.84 -13.05
C ILE A 17 1.03 2.42 -11.61
N ILE A 18 1.81 1.47 -11.09
CA ILE A 18 1.53 0.82 -9.82
C ILE A 18 2.64 1.14 -8.83
N ILE A 19 2.28 1.83 -7.76
CA ILE A 19 3.19 2.10 -6.65
C ILE A 19 3.20 0.88 -5.74
N MET A 20 4.39 0.33 -5.50
CA MET A 20 4.63 -0.77 -4.57
C MET A 20 5.58 -0.30 -3.47
N THR A 21 5.13 -0.34 -2.24
CA THR A 21 5.91 0.02 -1.05
C THR A 21 5.76 -1.04 0.02
N ASP A 22 6.69 -1.06 0.97
CA ASP A 22 6.58 -1.91 2.14
C ASP A 22 5.31 -1.60 2.93
N ALA A 23 4.77 -2.60 3.62
CA ALA A 23 3.54 -2.47 4.40
C ALA A 23 3.76 -1.85 5.79
N ASP A 24 4.99 -1.45 6.11
CA ASP A 24 5.32 -0.80 7.38
C ASP A 24 5.14 0.75 7.33
N VAL A 25 5.46 1.41 8.43
CA VAL A 25 5.35 2.88 8.57
C VAL A 25 6.26 3.60 7.57
N ASP A 26 7.49 3.10 7.34
CA ASP A 26 8.43 3.71 6.40
C ASP A 26 7.93 3.60 4.95
N GLY A 27 7.34 2.46 4.59
CA GLY A 27 6.67 2.28 3.30
C GLY A 27 5.48 3.23 3.11
N SER A 28 4.74 3.49 4.17
CA SER A 28 3.63 4.46 4.16
C SER A 28 4.10 5.88 3.90
N HIS A 29 5.22 6.30 4.52
CA HIS A 29 5.84 7.60 4.24
C HIS A 29 6.33 7.73 2.80
N ILE A 30 6.97 6.71 2.25
CA ILE A 30 7.41 6.67 0.85
C ILE A 30 6.20 6.77 -0.09
N ARG A 31 5.12 6.06 0.19
CA ARG A 31 3.87 6.11 -0.57
C ARG A 31 3.29 7.53 -0.58
N THR A 32 3.21 8.18 0.58
CA THR A 32 2.75 9.56 0.72
C THR A 32 3.59 10.51 -0.12
N LEU A 33 4.91 10.37 -0.13
CA LEU A 33 5.83 11.15 -0.96
C LEU A 33 5.56 10.95 -2.46
N LEU A 34 5.41 9.71 -2.91
CA LEU A 34 5.13 9.40 -4.31
C LEU A 34 3.76 9.92 -4.75
N LEU A 35 2.71 9.76 -3.94
CA LEU A 35 1.39 10.30 -4.22
C LEU A 35 1.41 11.83 -4.33
N THR A 36 2.16 12.49 -3.45
CA THR A 36 2.37 13.94 -3.48
C THR A 36 3.06 14.39 -4.77
N PHE A 37 4.08 13.65 -5.20
CA PHE A 37 4.77 13.89 -6.46
C PHE A 37 3.81 13.83 -7.66
N PHE A 38 3.04 12.75 -7.78
CA PHE A 38 2.06 12.60 -8.86
C PHE A 38 0.99 13.70 -8.81
N TYR A 39 0.49 14.01 -7.63
CA TYR A 39 -0.51 15.05 -7.46
C TYR A 39 -0.03 16.44 -7.91
N ARG A 40 1.23 16.77 -7.60
CA ARG A 40 1.79 18.10 -7.91
C ARG A 40 2.35 18.22 -9.32
N LYS A 41 2.86 17.13 -9.88
CA LYS A 41 3.65 17.16 -11.12
C LYS A 41 3.03 16.39 -12.28
N MET A 42 2.15 15.43 -12.00
CA MET A 42 1.58 14.54 -13.01
C MET A 42 0.11 14.22 -12.68
N LYS A 43 -0.66 15.26 -12.34
CA LYS A 43 -2.05 15.11 -11.91
C LYS A 43 -2.91 14.43 -12.98
N GLU A 44 -2.60 14.60 -14.25
CA GLU A 44 -3.29 14.00 -15.38
C GLU A 44 -3.26 12.46 -15.32
N VAL A 45 -2.20 11.87 -14.76
CA VAL A 45 -2.11 10.42 -14.53
C VAL A 45 -3.14 9.95 -13.51
N ILE A 46 -3.41 10.76 -12.49
CA ILE A 46 -4.44 10.48 -11.47
C ILE A 46 -5.84 10.71 -12.06
N ASP A 47 -6.06 11.83 -12.70
CA ASP A 47 -7.35 12.20 -13.33
C ASP A 47 -7.78 11.17 -14.39
N GLY A 48 -6.83 10.63 -15.14
CA GLY A 48 -7.06 9.58 -16.14
C GLY A 48 -7.27 8.18 -15.56
N GLY A 49 -7.07 7.99 -14.26
CA GLY A 49 -7.26 6.69 -13.59
C GLY A 49 -6.13 5.70 -13.83
N TYR A 50 -4.92 6.17 -14.15
CA TYR A 50 -3.78 5.30 -14.45
C TYR A 50 -2.91 4.95 -13.24
N LEU A 51 -3.09 5.65 -12.10
CA LEU A 51 -2.27 5.46 -10.91
C LEU A 51 -2.94 4.54 -9.90
N TYR A 52 -2.20 3.53 -9.45
CA TYR A 52 -2.66 2.51 -8.51
C TYR A 52 -1.65 2.28 -7.39
N LEU A 53 -2.15 1.80 -6.25
CA LEU A 53 -1.35 1.26 -5.16
C LEU A 53 -1.50 -0.26 -5.15
N ALA A 54 -0.39 -0.99 -5.12
CA ALA A 54 -0.40 -2.41 -4.83
C ALA A 54 -0.48 -2.61 -3.31
N LEU A 55 -1.33 -3.55 -2.89
CA LEU A 55 -1.52 -3.90 -1.49
C LEU A 55 -0.85 -5.26 -1.21
N PRO A 56 0.36 -5.30 -0.64
CA PRO A 56 1.00 -6.54 -0.22
C PRO A 56 0.34 -7.08 1.06
N PRO A 57 0.36 -8.41 1.30
CA PRO A 57 -0.12 -8.97 2.54
C PRO A 57 0.80 -8.60 3.71
N LEU A 58 0.23 -8.53 4.92
CA LEU A 58 0.97 -8.32 6.16
C LEU A 58 1.47 -9.64 6.78
N TYR A 59 0.75 -10.74 6.54
CA TYR A 59 1.03 -12.02 7.16
C TYR A 59 1.01 -13.18 6.16
N ARG A 60 1.88 -14.15 6.40
CA ARG A 60 1.79 -15.49 5.86
C ARG A 60 1.46 -16.44 7.01
N VAL A 61 0.40 -17.22 6.85
CA VAL A 61 -0.03 -18.24 7.81
C VAL A 61 0.13 -19.61 7.16
N ALA A 62 0.84 -20.51 7.79
CA ALA A 62 1.11 -21.83 7.23
C ALA A 62 0.84 -22.94 8.25
N GLN A 63 0.31 -24.08 7.78
CA GLN A 63 0.10 -25.28 8.53
C GLN A 63 0.44 -26.51 7.67
N GLY A 64 1.60 -27.10 7.91
CA GLY A 64 2.13 -28.16 7.05
C GLY A 64 2.38 -27.64 5.63
N LYS A 65 1.67 -28.23 4.64
CA LYS A 65 1.78 -27.82 3.24
C LYS A 65 0.76 -26.75 2.84
N LYS A 66 -0.19 -26.43 3.72
CA LYS A 66 -1.19 -25.38 3.47
C LYS A 66 -0.61 -24.03 3.86
N GLU A 67 -0.81 -23.03 3.02
CA GLU A 67 -0.47 -21.64 3.34
C GLU A 67 -1.55 -20.70 2.83
N ALA A 68 -1.68 -19.58 3.53
CA ALA A 68 -2.56 -18.49 3.15
C ALA A 68 -1.93 -17.15 3.56
N TYR A 69 -2.38 -16.08 2.92
CA TYR A 69 -1.93 -14.72 3.18
C TYR A 69 -3.05 -13.90 3.80
N ALA A 70 -2.71 -13.04 4.74
CA ALA A 70 -3.64 -12.14 5.40
C ALA A 70 -3.19 -10.69 5.24
N TYR A 71 -4.14 -9.79 5.01
CA TYR A 71 -3.90 -8.37 4.78
C TYR A 71 -4.12 -7.52 6.04
N ASP A 72 -4.75 -8.10 7.07
CA ASP A 72 -4.94 -7.48 8.37
C ASP A 72 -4.97 -8.53 9.50
N ASP A 73 -5.06 -8.05 10.74
CA ASP A 73 -5.08 -8.91 11.92
C ASP A 73 -6.34 -9.78 12.01
N ASN A 74 -7.50 -9.25 11.59
CA ASN A 74 -8.76 -10.00 11.62
C ASN A 74 -8.73 -11.16 10.63
N GLU A 75 -8.26 -10.92 9.41
CA GLU A 75 -8.12 -11.95 8.39
C GLU A 75 -7.13 -13.02 8.81
N ARG A 76 -6.00 -12.62 9.40
CA ARG A 76 -5.03 -13.54 9.99
C ARG A 76 -5.68 -14.48 11.02
N ASP A 77 -6.44 -13.93 11.95
CA ASP A 77 -7.06 -14.70 13.04
C ASP A 77 -8.12 -15.66 12.51
N LEU A 78 -8.91 -15.25 11.52
CA LEU A 78 -9.87 -16.12 10.84
C LEU A 78 -9.20 -17.28 10.09
N ILE A 79 -8.07 -17.02 9.44
CA ILE A 79 -7.28 -18.06 8.75
C ILE A 79 -6.73 -19.06 9.77
N ILE A 80 -6.18 -18.59 10.89
CA ILE A 80 -5.67 -19.44 11.97
C ILE A 80 -6.78 -20.34 12.51
N GLU A 81 -7.94 -19.76 12.83
CA GLU A 81 -9.08 -20.51 13.34
C GLU A 81 -9.54 -21.61 12.37
N ARG A 82 -9.62 -21.29 11.09
CA ARG A 82 -9.97 -22.25 10.04
C ARG A 82 -8.96 -23.38 9.94
N MET A 83 -7.68 -23.06 9.90
CA MET A 83 -6.61 -24.07 9.83
C MET A 83 -6.59 -24.98 11.05
N GLN A 84 -6.81 -24.44 12.25
CA GLN A 84 -6.89 -25.22 13.49
C GLN A 84 -8.11 -26.14 13.56
N LYS A 85 -9.24 -25.75 12.97
CA LYS A 85 -10.43 -26.59 12.86
C LYS A 85 -10.18 -27.76 11.93
N ASP A 86 -9.49 -27.53 10.81
CA ASP A 86 -9.20 -28.54 9.81
C ASP A 86 -8.20 -29.58 10.30
N ASN A 87 -7.19 -29.16 11.05
CA ASN A 87 -6.13 -30.05 11.57
C ASN A 87 -5.59 -29.59 12.92
N LYS A 88 -6.14 -30.14 13.99
CA LYS A 88 -5.76 -29.80 15.38
C LYS A 88 -4.34 -30.26 15.77
N ASN A 89 -3.78 -31.20 15.05
CA ASN A 89 -2.51 -31.84 15.44
C ASN A 89 -1.28 -31.19 14.78
N THR A 90 -1.48 -30.30 13.83
CA THR A 90 -0.38 -29.63 13.14
C THR A 90 -0.26 -28.17 13.59
N LYS A 91 0.95 -27.79 13.99
CA LYS A 91 1.23 -26.42 14.42
C LYS A 91 1.02 -25.41 13.30
N VAL A 92 0.33 -24.33 13.61
CA VAL A 92 0.21 -23.14 12.74
C VAL A 92 1.43 -22.24 12.97
N THR A 93 2.05 -21.81 11.90
CA THR A 93 3.16 -20.84 11.93
C THR A 93 2.70 -19.53 11.26
N ILE A 94 3.10 -18.41 11.84
CA ILE A 94 2.75 -17.08 11.37
C ILE A 94 4.04 -16.33 11.09
N GLN A 95 4.16 -15.79 9.89
CA GLN A 95 5.22 -14.87 9.51
C GLN A 95 4.61 -13.51 9.25
N ARG A 96 5.12 -12.48 9.93
CA ARG A 96 4.77 -11.09 9.64
C ARG A 96 5.77 -10.51 8.66
N TYR A 97 5.30 -9.94 7.57
CA TYR A 97 6.12 -9.22 6.61
C TYR A 97 6.30 -7.76 7.05
N LYS A 98 7.54 -7.34 7.22
CA LYS A 98 7.90 -5.94 7.47
C LYS A 98 8.16 -5.19 6.17
N GLY A 99 8.63 -5.91 5.14
CA GLY A 99 8.92 -5.34 3.84
C GLY A 99 8.83 -6.35 2.71
N LEU A 100 8.75 -5.85 1.48
CA LEU A 100 8.68 -6.66 0.26
C LEU A 100 9.91 -7.56 0.07
N GLY A 101 11.07 -7.13 0.59
CA GLY A 101 12.32 -7.90 0.53
C GLY A 101 12.34 -9.19 1.34
N GLU A 102 11.37 -9.40 2.24
CA GLU A 102 11.22 -10.65 2.99
C GLU A 102 10.48 -11.73 2.19
N MET A 103 9.87 -11.38 1.06
CA MET A 103 9.22 -12.31 0.15
C MET A 103 10.22 -12.83 -0.87
N ASN A 104 10.15 -14.14 -1.17
CA ASN A 104 10.81 -14.65 -2.36
C ASN A 104 10.06 -14.21 -3.64
N PRO A 105 10.66 -14.32 -4.83
CA PRO A 105 10.03 -13.87 -6.08
C PRO A 105 8.65 -14.50 -6.34
N GLY A 106 8.47 -15.78 -6.02
CA GLY A 106 7.19 -16.47 -6.17
C GLY A 106 6.10 -15.91 -5.26
N GLN A 107 6.43 -15.67 -4.00
CA GLN A 107 5.50 -15.06 -3.03
C GLN A 107 5.11 -13.63 -3.43
N LEU A 108 6.07 -12.82 -3.87
CA LEU A 108 5.81 -11.46 -4.34
C LEU A 108 4.91 -11.48 -5.59
N TRP A 109 5.19 -12.37 -6.52
CA TRP A 109 4.34 -12.55 -7.70
C TRP A 109 2.90 -12.91 -7.32
N GLU A 110 2.71 -14.01 -6.58
CA GLU A 110 1.39 -14.52 -6.23
C GLU A 110 0.52 -13.55 -5.44
N THR A 111 1.12 -12.73 -4.58
CA THR A 111 0.39 -11.86 -3.65
C THR A 111 0.19 -10.45 -4.16
N THR A 112 1.14 -9.95 -4.97
CA THR A 112 1.21 -8.50 -5.22
C THR A 112 1.32 -8.14 -6.71
N MET A 113 1.87 -9.01 -7.54
CA MET A 113 2.15 -8.69 -8.94
C MET A 113 1.25 -9.40 -9.94
N ASP A 114 0.78 -10.62 -9.63
CA ASP A 114 -0.07 -11.38 -10.53
C ASP A 114 -1.40 -10.64 -10.78
N PRO A 115 -1.71 -10.27 -12.03
CA PRO A 115 -2.94 -9.55 -12.36
C PRO A 115 -4.24 -10.26 -11.94
N GLU A 116 -4.21 -11.58 -11.84
CA GLU A 116 -5.38 -12.37 -11.46
C GLU A 116 -5.60 -12.45 -9.95
N ARG A 117 -4.56 -12.19 -9.16
CA ARG A 117 -4.58 -12.37 -7.69
C ARG A 117 -4.32 -11.10 -6.91
N ARG A 118 -3.57 -10.16 -7.49
CA ARG A 118 -3.20 -8.91 -6.81
C ARG A 118 -4.40 -8.06 -6.46
N THR A 119 -4.28 -7.34 -5.37
CA THR A 119 -5.22 -6.29 -4.98
C THR A 119 -4.61 -4.93 -5.31
N LEU A 120 -5.28 -4.16 -6.16
CA LEU A 120 -4.90 -2.79 -6.51
C LEU A 120 -5.95 -1.83 -6.00
N LEU A 121 -5.49 -0.73 -5.43
CA LEU A 121 -6.32 0.42 -5.08
C LEU A 121 -6.06 1.55 -6.09
N GLN A 122 -7.09 1.98 -6.82
CA GLN A 122 -6.98 3.13 -7.72
C GLN A 122 -6.83 4.41 -6.90
N VAL A 123 -5.82 5.21 -7.23
CA VAL A 123 -5.59 6.49 -6.60
C VAL A 123 -6.61 7.51 -7.13
N THR A 124 -7.31 8.18 -6.22
CA THR A 124 -8.22 9.29 -6.53
C THR A 124 -7.54 10.63 -6.28
N VAL A 125 -8.10 11.70 -6.87
CA VAL A 125 -7.60 13.07 -6.63
C VAL A 125 -7.70 13.43 -5.15
N GLU A 126 -8.80 13.02 -4.48
CA GLU A 126 -8.98 13.25 -3.06
C GLU A 126 -7.89 12.58 -2.23
N SER A 127 -7.64 11.29 -2.45
CA SER A 127 -6.61 10.54 -1.70
C SER A 127 -5.20 11.09 -1.93
N ALA A 128 -4.89 11.53 -3.15
CA ALA A 128 -3.61 12.15 -3.47
C ALA A 128 -3.46 13.56 -2.85
N SER A 129 -4.56 14.33 -2.82
CA SER A 129 -4.61 15.64 -2.16
C SER A 129 -4.38 15.52 -0.65
N GLU A 130 -5.05 14.57 0.00
CA GLU A 130 -4.86 14.28 1.43
C GLU A 130 -3.43 13.84 1.74
N ALA A 131 -2.82 13.02 0.89
CA ALA A 131 -1.42 12.63 1.01
C ALA A 131 -0.47 13.84 0.88
N ALA A 132 -0.75 14.76 -0.06
CA ALA A 132 0.04 15.98 -0.24
C ALA A 132 -0.05 16.92 0.96
N GLU A 133 -1.23 17.06 1.57
CA GLU A 133 -1.43 17.82 2.79
C GLU A 133 -0.71 17.19 3.98
N THR A 134 -0.83 15.87 4.14
CA THR A 134 -0.10 15.10 5.16
C THR A 134 1.39 15.28 5.02
N PHE A 135 1.92 15.18 3.82
CA PHE A 135 3.36 15.37 3.54
C PHE A 135 3.81 16.77 3.92
N GLN A 136 3.05 17.81 3.56
CA GLN A 136 3.38 19.20 3.89
C GLN A 136 3.39 19.45 5.39
N ASN A 137 2.45 18.89 6.14
CA ASN A 137 2.38 18.99 7.60
C ASN A 137 3.53 18.24 8.29
N LEU A 138 3.92 17.07 7.77
CA LEU A 138 5.04 16.27 8.31
C LEU A 138 6.41 16.90 8.02
N MET A 139 6.57 17.53 6.85
CA MET A 139 7.84 18.11 6.38
C MET A 139 7.94 19.62 6.56
N GLY A 140 6.90 20.26 7.09
CA GLY A 140 6.89 21.67 7.37
C GLY A 140 7.88 22.07 8.50
N SER A 141 8.25 23.35 8.53
CA SER A 141 9.17 23.93 9.52
C SER A 141 8.60 24.06 10.93
N ASP A 142 7.29 23.99 11.08
CA ASP A 142 6.60 24.05 12.38
C ASP A 142 6.56 22.67 13.04
N VAL A 143 7.46 22.49 14.02
CA VAL A 143 7.63 21.22 14.75
C VAL A 143 6.39 20.90 15.62
N GLU A 144 5.74 21.92 16.17
CA GLU A 144 4.58 21.72 17.07
C GLU A 144 3.33 21.34 16.27
N ALA A 145 3.07 22.02 15.16
CA ALA A 145 1.99 21.66 14.23
C ALA A 145 2.18 20.25 13.66
N ARG A 146 3.42 19.90 13.32
CA ARG A 146 3.78 18.57 12.85
C ARG A 146 3.51 17.49 13.91
N ARG A 147 3.93 17.73 15.16
CA ARG A 147 3.70 16.80 16.26
C ARG A 147 2.21 16.60 16.53
N THR A 148 1.45 17.69 16.62
CA THR A 148 -0.01 17.64 16.83
C THR A 148 -0.72 16.91 15.68
N PHE A 149 -0.29 17.14 14.45
CA PHE A 149 -0.84 16.45 13.28
C PHE A 149 -0.57 14.94 13.33
N ILE A 150 0.66 14.52 13.66
CA ILE A 150 1.02 13.11 13.82
C ILE A 150 0.18 12.44 14.91
N GLU A 151 0.02 13.07 16.06
CA GLU A 151 -0.76 12.54 17.17
C GLU A 151 -2.23 12.40 16.83
N LYS A 152 -2.85 13.37 16.13
CA LYS A 152 -4.25 13.32 15.69
C LYS A 152 -4.51 12.29 14.60
N ASN A 153 -3.56 12.09 13.72
CA ASN A 153 -3.72 11.27 12.51
C ASN A 153 -2.93 9.95 12.55
N ALA A 154 -2.41 9.56 13.72
CA ALA A 154 -1.66 8.32 13.88
C ALA A 154 -2.45 7.09 13.39
N LYS A 155 -3.77 7.04 13.64
CA LYS A 155 -4.68 6.01 13.12
C LYS A 155 -4.90 6.12 11.62
N PHE A 156 -4.91 7.34 11.07
CA PHE A 156 -5.12 7.59 9.64
C PHE A 156 -3.91 7.13 8.80
N VAL A 157 -2.69 7.36 9.29
CA VAL A 157 -1.47 6.85 8.63
C VAL A 157 -1.46 5.33 8.58
N VAL A 158 -1.95 4.66 9.62
CA VAL A 158 -2.13 3.19 9.65
C VAL A 158 -3.24 2.75 8.69
N ASN A 159 -4.32 3.51 8.55
CA ASN A 159 -5.44 3.19 7.66
C ASN A 159 -5.15 3.47 6.18
N LEU A 160 -4.13 4.25 5.84
CA LEU A 160 -3.62 4.37 4.47
C LEU A 160 -2.99 3.07 3.96
N ASP A 161 -2.69 2.13 4.85
CA ASP A 161 -2.17 0.80 4.56
C ASP A 161 -3.27 -0.27 4.36
N VAL A 162 -4.52 0.13 4.43
CA VAL A 162 -5.68 -0.78 4.24
C VAL A 162 -6.21 -0.69 2.80
#